data_48585a45284037c626559f1547425755
#
_entry.id   48585a45284037c626559f1547425755
#
_cell.length_a   1.000
_cell.length_b   1.000
_cell.length_c   1.000
_cell.angle_alpha   90.00
_cell.angle_beta   90.00
_cell.angle_gamma   90.00
#
_symmetry.space_group_name_H-M   'P 1'
#
loop_
_entity.id
_entity.type
_entity.pdbx_description
1 polymer ?
#
loop_
_entity_poly.entity_id
_entity_poly.type
_entity_poly.pdbx_seq_one_letter_code
_entity_poly.pdbx_strand_id
1 'polypeptide(L)'
;IADFTEYVGPYEAFFADMTFWPTVCYCDNCRARWEKEVGGEMPRIVNWKDERWKLFQRKREEWLQDYMQYIYDSVKMVNPGAVVEMQNSTMPASWMMGVTENATIASDAVSGDLYGGFSQQTFACKMYYNMTPNLPFNYTTSRCEPSLDEHTTIKSEVMMKLHAMLSFINHGSNIFVDAVDMTGTYEPLVYSRLKNVYDDAAKFEKYFSKGKPCTDIGIYFNLHGKYDEEMPPMDISESKNISRAIPHLDSSINVSETLQRAHIPYSVYTSFHPEQWSKAKMLIVSDAPNMSKENMSELKAYVEDGGIAYISGHSAQPLVEEIFGGKITGRTDETITYIAPEDEVAPLFGEYSRKYPLTVYDSAYILEGATNGKVLAKLTLPYSLQASSFLVCADLELQVEADPNDPRNESASMHSDPPGIATDYPAM
;
A
#
# COMPACT_ATOMS: atom_id res chain seq x y z
N ILE A 1 33.43 4.12 -1.88
CA ILE A 1 33.37 3.24 -0.70
C ILE A 1 34.79 2.99 -0.19
N ALA A 2 35.73 2.54 -1.01
CA ALA A 2 37.13 2.32 -0.57
C ALA A 2 37.74 3.59 0.07
N ASP A 3 37.68 4.73 -0.61
CA ASP A 3 38.20 5.99 -0.10
C ASP A 3 37.49 6.43 1.19
N PHE A 4 36.16 6.19 1.27
CA PHE A 4 35.40 6.46 2.49
C PHE A 4 35.87 5.59 3.65
N THR A 5 36.08 4.30 3.44
CA THR A 5 36.55 3.36 4.46
C THR A 5 37.97 3.72 4.91
N GLU A 6 38.84 4.13 3.99
CA GLU A 6 40.19 4.57 4.30
C GLU A 6 40.17 5.84 5.18
N TYR A 7 39.26 6.78 4.90
CA TYR A 7 39.16 8.04 5.63
C TYR A 7 38.49 7.89 7.01
N VAL A 8 37.38 7.14 7.08
CA VAL A 8 36.56 7.00 8.31
C VAL A 8 37.15 5.97 9.27
N GLY A 9 37.87 4.97 8.73
CA GLY A 9 38.37 3.82 9.48
C GLY A 9 37.29 2.70 9.57
N PRO A 10 37.51 1.69 10.43
CA PRO A 10 36.60 0.58 10.57
C PRO A 10 35.24 1.03 11.12
N TYR A 11 34.16 0.56 10.49
CA TYR A 11 32.78 0.80 10.88
C TYR A 11 32.03 -0.56 10.96
N GLU A 12 31.03 -0.62 11.83
CA GLU A 12 30.23 -1.84 12.03
C GLU A 12 29.06 -1.96 11.05
N ALA A 13 28.55 -0.81 10.58
CA ALA A 13 27.42 -0.77 9.65
C ALA A 13 27.60 0.32 8.60
N PHE A 14 27.07 0.08 7.42
CA PHE A 14 26.97 1.01 6.31
C PHE A 14 25.51 1.16 5.90
N PHE A 15 24.97 2.36 6.06
CA PHE A 15 23.62 2.69 5.61
C PHE A 15 23.68 3.45 4.29
N ALA A 16 23.05 2.91 3.26
CA ALA A 16 22.91 3.55 1.96
C ALA A 16 21.55 4.26 1.88
N ASP A 17 21.57 5.56 2.04
CA ASP A 17 20.40 6.40 1.96
C ASP A 17 19.96 6.66 0.51
N MET A 18 18.67 6.94 0.30
CA MET A 18 18.07 7.32 -0.99
C MET A 18 18.32 6.30 -2.12
N THR A 19 18.31 5.00 -1.81
CA THR A 19 18.51 3.92 -2.77
C THR A 19 17.23 3.61 -3.57
N PHE A 20 16.75 4.62 -4.32
CA PHE A 20 15.56 4.51 -5.17
C PHE A 20 15.67 5.47 -6.38
N TRP A 21 14.83 5.29 -7.36
CA TRP A 21 14.73 6.23 -8.46
C TRP A 21 14.02 7.51 -8.03
N PRO A 22 14.64 8.69 -8.10
CA PRO A 22 13.96 9.95 -7.77
C PRO A 22 12.89 10.31 -8.80
N THR A 23 13.02 9.80 -10.02
CA THR A 23 12.10 9.96 -11.15
C THR A 23 12.38 8.90 -12.22
N VAL A 24 11.58 8.86 -13.27
CA VAL A 24 11.86 8.03 -14.45
C VAL A 24 12.97 8.67 -15.27
N CYS A 25 14.10 7.96 -15.42
CA CYS A 25 15.31 8.49 -16.03
C CYS A 25 15.43 8.09 -17.51
N TYR A 26 15.76 9.08 -18.36
CA TYR A 26 16.02 8.92 -19.81
C TYR A 26 17.41 9.45 -20.19
N CYS A 27 18.38 9.41 -19.29
CA CYS A 27 19.77 9.79 -19.61
C CYS A 27 20.41 8.81 -20.59
N ASP A 28 21.54 9.21 -21.15
CA ASP A 28 22.24 8.41 -22.18
C ASP A 28 22.62 7.02 -21.66
N ASN A 29 22.99 6.88 -20.39
CA ASN A 29 23.30 5.58 -19.79
C ASN A 29 22.07 4.67 -19.74
N CYS A 30 20.90 5.19 -19.33
CA CYS A 30 19.65 4.40 -19.30
C CYS A 30 19.22 4.01 -20.72
N ARG A 31 19.33 4.92 -21.69
CA ARG A 31 19.02 4.63 -23.09
C ARG A 31 19.96 3.58 -23.67
N ALA A 32 21.26 3.71 -23.45
CA ALA A 32 22.25 2.73 -23.93
C ALA A 32 22.02 1.34 -23.31
N ARG A 33 21.67 1.29 -22.01
CA ARG A 33 21.35 0.04 -21.33
C ARG A 33 20.08 -0.59 -21.89
N TRP A 34 19.03 0.20 -22.10
CA TRP A 34 17.78 -0.25 -22.71
C TRP A 34 18.01 -0.81 -24.12
N GLU A 35 18.73 -0.07 -24.95
CA GLU A 35 19.06 -0.51 -26.32
C GLU A 35 19.80 -1.85 -26.33
N LYS A 36 20.73 -2.02 -25.40
CA LYS A 36 21.51 -3.26 -25.25
C LYS A 36 20.67 -4.44 -24.79
N GLU A 37 19.77 -4.22 -23.81
CA GLU A 37 19.05 -5.31 -23.15
C GLU A 37 17.70 -5.64 -23.80
N VAL A 38 17.05 -4.65 -24.43
CA VAL A 38 15.70 -4.79 -24.97
C VAL A 38 15.62 -4.39 -26.45
N GLY A 39 16.30 -3.31 -26.82
CA GLY A 39 16.28 -2.72 -28.15
C GLY A 39 15.13 -1.75 -28.43
N GLY A 40 15.35 -0.85 -29.37
CA GLY A 40 14.42 0.19 -29.77
C GLY A 40 14.22 1.29 -28.71
N GLU A 41 13.32 2.21 -28.99
CA GLU A 41 13.13 3.37 -28.12
C GLU A 41 12.54 2.98 -26.75
N MET A 42 13.02 3.66 -25.70
CA MET A 42 12.41 3.58 -24.37
C MET A 42 11.00 4.15 -24.40
N PRO A 43 9.97 3.46 -23.85
CA PRO A 43 8.60 3.96 -23.87
C PRO A 43 8.48 5.23 -23.02
N ARG A 44 7.67 6.17 -23.48
CA ARG A 44 7.40 7.44 -22.79
C ARG A 44 5.96 7.55 -22.31
N ILE A 45 5.07 6.76 -22.89
CA ILE A 45 3.67 6.74 -22.50
C ILE A 45 3.50 5.77 -21.34
N VAL A 46 3.12 6.30 -20.20
CA VAL A 46 2.71 5.50 -19.03
C VAL A 46 1.36 4.87 -19.36
N ASN A 47 1.36 3.57 -19.58
CA ASN A 47 0.14 2.81 -19.88
C ASN A 47 0.28 1.40 -19.30
N TRP A 48 -0.43 1.15 -18.22
CA TRP A 48 -0.35 -0.13 -17.53
C TRP A 48 -1.03 -1.29 -18.26
N LYS A 49 -1.74 -1.00 -19.36
CA LYS A 49 -2.27 -2.01 -20.29
C LYS A 49 -1.29 -2.32 -21.45
N ASP A 50 -0.15 -1.62 -21.55
CA ASP A 50 0.89 -1.85 -22.53
C ASP A 50 2.04 -2.69 -21.98
N GLU A 51 2.26 -3.87 -22.56
CA GLU A 51 3.32 -4.79 -22.13
C GLU A 51 4.73 -4.21 -22.29
N ARG A 52 4.94 -3.28 -23.23
CA ARG A 52 6.23 -2.61 -23.39
C ARG A 52 6.51 -1.63 -22.24
N TRP A 53 5.46 -0.92 -21.75
CA TRP A 53 5.57 -0.10 -20.55
C TRP A 53 5.83 -0.95 -19.30
N LYS A 54 5.09 -2.03 -19.12
CA LYS A 54 5.30 -2.99 -18.01
C LYS A 54 6.72 -3.57 -18.03
N LEU A 55 7.25 -3.92 -19.23
CA LEU A 55 8.63 -4.40 -19.38
C LEU A 55 9.63 -3.31 -18.96
N PHE A 56 9.39 -2.06 -19.36
CA PHE A 56 10.26 -0.94 -18.96
C PHE A 56 10.29 -0.75 -17.45
N GLN A 57 9.14 -0.83 -16.79
CA GLN A 57 9.09 -0.74 -15.33
C GLN A 57 9.87 -1.90 -14.66
N ARG A 58 9.69 -3.14 -15.12
CA ARG A 58 10.47 -4.27 -14.60
C ARG A 58 11.97 -4.07 -14.78
N LYS A 59 12.39 -3.54 -15.94
CA LYS A 59 13.81 -3.23 -16.18
C LYS A 59 14.35 -2.15 -15.23
N ARG A 60 13.56 -1.14 -14.91
CA ARG A 60 13.95 -0.12 -13.91
C ARG A 60 14.13 -0.73 -12.52
N GLU A 61 13.28 -1.64 -12.14
CA GLU A 61 13.37 -2.38 -10.87
C GLU A 61 14.64 -3.28 -10.84
N GLU A 62 14.90 -4.01 -11.93
CA GLU A 62 16.14 -4.80 -12.09
C GLU A 62 17.40 -3.92 -12.04
N TRP A 63 17.41 -2.78 -12.72
CA TRP A 63 18.57 -1.88 -12.72
C TRP A 63 18.83 -1.26 -11.36
N LEU A 64 17.79 -0.98 -10.60
CA LEU A 64 17.92 -0.52 -9.23
C LEU A 64 18.50 -1.62 -8.33
N GLN A 65 18.02 -2.85 -8.50
CA GLN A 65 18.57 -4.01 -7.79
C GLN A 65 20.06 -4.22 -8.09
N ASP A 66 20.47 -4.13 -9.36
CA ASP A 66 21.88 -4.23 -9.72
C ASP A 66 22.72 -3.13 -9.05
N TYR A 67 22.18 -1.93 -8.94
CA TYR A 67 22.85 -0.82 -8.26
C TYR A 67 22.99 -1.08 -6.76
N MET A 68 21.95 -1.56 -6.10
CA MET A 68 21.99 -1.94 -4.68
C MET A 68 23.00 -3.08 -4.45
N GLN A 69 22.98 -4.09 -5.31
CA GLN A 69 23.92 -5.21 -5.25
C GLN A 69 25.37 -4.73 -5.42
N TYR A 70 25.61 -3.81 -6.35
CA TYR A 70 26.92 -3.23 -6.53
C TYR A 70 27.43 -2.48 -5.26
N ILE A 71 26.55 -1.73 -4.57
CA ILE A 71 26.88 -1.10 -3.30
C ILE A 71 27.23 -2.15 -2.25
N TYR A 72 26.36 -3.16 -2.09
CA TYR A 72 26.52 -4.24 -1.13
C TYR A 72 27.87 -4.93 -1.31
N ASP A 73 28.14 -5.42 -2.52
CA ASP A 73 29.39 -6.11 -2.85
C ASP A 73 30.62 -5.22 -2.62
N SER A 74 30.53 -3.94 -2.98
CA SER A 74 31.62 -2.99 -2.77
C SER A 74 31.93 -2.75 -1.29
N VAL A 75 30.90 -2.69 -0.43
CA VAL A 75 31.10 -2.58 1.03
C VAL A 75 31.73 -3.86 1.56
N LYS A 76 31.15 -5.02 1.20
CA LYS A 76 31.65 -6.32 1.67
C LYS A 76 33.06 -6.65 1.19
N MET A 77 33.47 -6.16 0.02
CA MET A 77 34.84 -6.31 -0.48
C MET A 77 35.86 -5.54 0.39
N VAL A 78 35.50 -4.37 0.90
CA VAL A 78 36.37 -3.51 1.69
C VAL A 78 36.26 -3.81 3.18
N ASN A 79 35.05 -4.07 3.68
CA ASN A 79 34.78 -4.40 5.07
C ASN A 79 33.77 -5.57 5.15
N PRO A 80 34.23 -6.83 5.07
CA PRO A 80 33.34 -8.00 5.06
C PRO A 80 32.45 -8.14 6.30
N GLY A 81 32.89 -7.57 7.43
CA GLY A 81 32.15 -7.63 8.70
C GLY A 81 31.07 -6.57 8.86
N ALA A 82 31.05 -5.55 8.01
CA ALA A 82 30.08 -4.48 8.14
C ALA A 82 28.65 -4.96 7.77
N VAL A 83 27.67 -4.58 8.56
CA VAL A 83 26.25 -4.72 8.21
C VAL A 83 25.91 -3.70 7.13
N VAL A 84 25.32 -4.15 6.04
CA VAL A 84 24.88 -3.26 4.94
C VAL A 84 23.36 -3.14 5.01
N GLU A 85 22.89 -1.93 5.06
CA GLU A 85 21.47 -1.58 5.13
C GLU A 85 21.12 -0.62 4.00
N MET A 86 20.12 -0.96 3.21
CA MET A 86 19.55 -0.11 2.16
C MET A 86 18.29 0.57 2.67
N GLN A 87 18.08 1.83 2.29
CA GLN A 87 16.84 2.51 2.61
C GLN A 87 15.71 1.99 1.73
N ASN A 88 14.73 1.34 2.37
CA ASN A 88 13.57 0.73 1.72
C ASN A 88 12.26 1.49 2.02
N SER A 89 12.33 2.75 2.45
CA SER A 89 11.18 3.59 2.79
C SER A 89 10.16 3.72 1.67
N THR A 90 10.63 3.68 0.42
CA THR A 90 9.78 3.80 -0.76
C THR A 90 9.20 2.47 -1.22
N MET A 91 9.47 1.38 -0.50
CA MET A 91 8.97 0.07 -0.89
C MET A 91 7.44 0.00 -0.97
N PRO A 92 6.67 0.53 -0.01
CA PRO A 92 5.23 0.67 -0.15
C PRO A 92 4.79 1.90 -0.97
N ALA A 93 5.73 2.71 -1.46
CA ALA A 93 5.41 3.89 -2.25
C ALA A 93 5.15 3.57 -3.73
N SER A 94 4.90 4.61 -4.53
CA SER A 94 4.59 4.51 -5.95
C SER A 94 5.64 3.71 -6.76
N TRP A 95 5.18 3.08 -7.83
CA TRP A 95 6.00 2.42 -8.84
C TRP A 95 7.18 3.26 -9.36
N MET A 96 7.03 4.59 -9.35
CA MET A 96 8.07 5.52 -9.84
C MET A 96 9.41 5.35 -9.13
N MET A 97 9.38 4.97 -7.86
CA MET A 97 10.58 4.77 -7.05
C MET A 97 11.33 3.48 -7.39
N GLY A 98 10.66 2.50 -8.01
CA GLY A 98 11.27 1.26 -8.50
C GLY A 98 11.75 0.28 -7.44
N VAL A 99 11.47 0.53 -6.17
CA VAL A 99 11.87 -0.36 -5.06
C VAL A 99 10.86 -1.49 -4.93
N THR A 100 11.35 -2.72 -4.88
CA THR A 100 10.56 -3.94 -4.66
C THR A 100 11.22 -4.80 -3.57
N GLU A 101 10.61 -5.92 -3.19
CA GLU A 101 11.19 -6.85 -2.23
C GLU A 101 12.58 -7.37 -2.63
N ASN A 102 12.94 -7.33 -3.91
CA ASN A 102 14.28 -7.69 -4.38
C ASN A 102 15.38 -6.85 -3.71
N ALA A 103 15.07 -5.64 -3.22
CA ALA A 103 16.01 -4.82 -2.48
C ALA A 103 16.54 -5.50 -1.20
N THR A 104 15.79 -6.44 -0.63
CA THR A 104 16.22 -7.20 0.55
C THR A 104 17.36 -8.16 0.27
N ILE A 105 17.56 -8.56 -0.98
CA ILE A 105 18.66 -9.47 -1.40
C ILE A 105 20.01 -8.79 -1.19
N ALA A 106 20.07 -7.49 -1.42
CA ALA A 106 21.30 -6.68 -1.29
C ALA A 106 21.41 -6.00 0.08
N SER A 107 20.87 -6.59 1.13
CA SER A 107 20.87 -6.01 2.48
C SER A 107 21.05 -7.07 3.55
N ASP A 108 21.77 -6.73 4.62
CA ASP A 108 21.83 -7.53 5.86
C ASP A 108 20.74 -7.14 6.85
N ALA A 109 20.15 -5.96 6.68
CA ALA A 109 19.02 -5.44 7.44
C ALA A 109 18.14 -4.59 6.52
N VAL A 110 16.87 -4.43 6.87
CA VAL A 110 15.92 -3.60 6.14
C VAL A 110 15.55 -2.39 6.99
N SER A 111 15.57 -1.21 6.39
CA SER A 111 15.08 -0.02 7.05
C SER A 111 14.19 0.80 6.14
N GLY A 112 13.41 1.68 6.74
CA GLY A 112 12.59 2.61 5.99
C GLY A 112 12.19 3.82 6.81
N ASP A 113 12.36 4.99 6.19
CA ASP A 113 11.86 6.26 6.68
C ASP A 113 10.38 6.38 6.33
N LEU A 114 9.53 6.15 7.29
CA LEU A 114 8.09 6.12 7.11
C LEU A 114 7.44 7.15 8.03
N TYR A 115 6.99 8.24 7.46
CA TYR A 115 6.44 9.39 8.18
C TYR A 115 4.91 9.39 8.26
N GLY A 116 4.27 8.28 7.89
CA GLY A 116 2.82 8.10 7.96
C GLY A 116 2.29 7.82 9.37
N GLY A 117 0.97 7.66 9.46
CA GLY A 117 0.28 7.35 10.70
C GLY A 117 0.49 5.91 11.21
N PHE A 118 -0.14 5.59 12.33
CA PHE A 118 0.01 4.29 13.00
C PHE A 118 -0.45 3.09 12.17
N SER A 119 -1.48 3.27 11.33
CA SER A 119 -1.97 2.20 10.45
C SER A 119 -0.94 1.85 9.39
N GLN A 120 -0.35 2.85 8.73
CA GLN A 120 0.73 2.65 7.78
C GLN A 120 1.95 1.99 8.45
N GLN A 121 2.32 2.45 9.64
CA GLN A 121 3.43 1.86 10.40
C GLN A 121 3.17 0.39 10.70
N THR A 122 2.00 0.06 11.21
CA THR A 122 1.65 -1.32 11.55
C THR A 122 1.70 -2.22 10.32
N PHE A 123 1.15 -1.75 9.21
CA PHE A 123 1.19 -2.45 7.93
C PHE A 123 2.62 -2.68 7.46
N ALA A 124 3.44 -1.63 7.43
CA ALA A 124 4.83 -1.69 6.97
C ALA A 124 5.69 -2.61 7.85
N CYS A 125 5.57 -2.52 9.17
CA CYS A 125 6.31 -3.38 10.09
C CYS A 125 5.96 -4.88 9.89
N LYS A 126 4.67 -5.19 9.71
CA LYS A 126 4.23 -6.58 9.43
C LYS A 126 4.70 -7.08 8.07
N MET A 127 4.72 -6.20 7.07
CA MET A 127 5.27 -6.51 5.74
C MET A 127 6.77 -6.79 5.84
N TYR A 128 7.55 -5.93 6.47
CA TYR A 128 8.99 -6.11 6.64
C TYR A 128 9.31 -7.39 7.39
N TYR A 129 8.60 -7.69 8.46
CA TYR A 129 8.80 -8.91 9.23
C TYR A 129 8.68 -10.19 8.38
N ASN A 130 7.68 -10.26 7.50
CA ASN A 130 7.47 -11.45 6.67
C ASN A 130 8.30 -11.45 5.38
N MET A 131 8.65 -10.28 4.88
CA MET A 131 9.51 -10.15 3.70
C MET A 131 10.97 -10.46 4.00
N THR A 132 11.38 -10.33 5.25
CA THR A 132 12.76 -10.55 5.68
C THR A 132 12.84 -11.58 6.80
N PRO A 133 12.46 -12.85 6.58
CA PRO A 133 12.25 -13.85 7.64
C PRO A 133 13.48 -14.11 8.53
N ASN A 134 14.65 -13.69 8.11
CA ASN A 134 15.90 -13.89 8.85
C ASN A 134 16.71 -12.60 9.01
N LEU A 135 16.16 -11.47 8.64
CA LEU A 135 16.86 -10.18 8.72
C LEU A 135 16.17 -9.28 9.75
N PRO A 136 16.94 -8.50 10.53
CA PRO A 136 16.37 -7.45 11.35
C PRO A 136 15.80 -6.34 10.46
N PHE A 137 14.82 -5.60 10.99
CA PHE A 137 14.35 -4.40 10.32
C PHE A 137 14.23 -3.23 11.29
N ASN A 138 14.42 -2.02 10.76
CA ASN A 138 14.30 -0.77 11.47
C ASN A 138 13.10 0.01 10.91
N TYR A 139 12.27 0.53 11.76
CA TYR A 139 11.26 1.51 11.38
C TYR A 139 11.73 2.89 11.82
N THR A 140 12.02 3.74 10.84
CA THR A 140 12.47 5.11 11.07
C THR A 140 11.32 6.08 10.89
N THR A 141 11.10 6.97 11.84
CA THR A 141 10.10 8.03 11.77
C THR A 141 10.64 9.33 12.38
N SER A 142 9.97 10.45 12.09
CA SER A 142 10.37 11.76 12.62
C SER A 142 9.86 11.99 14.04
N ARG A 143 10.66 12.72 14.84
CA ARG A 143 10.17 13.31 16.08
C ARG A 143 9.28 14.53 15.83
N CYS A 144 9.35 15.10 14.62
CA CYS A 144 8.61 16.30 14.24
C CYS A 144 7.13 16.00 13.93
N GLU A 145 6.27 17.02 14.05
CA GLU A 145 4.83 16.94 13.79
C GLU A 145 4.42 18.17 12.96
N PRO A 146 3.66 18.08 11.87
CA PRO A 146 3.08 16.84 11.31
C PRO A 146 4.06 16.03 10.44
N SER A 147 5.16 16.61 9.99
CA SER A 147 6.14 15.97 9.12
C SER A 147 7.58 16.34 9.47
N LEU A 148 8.55 15.72 8.79
CA LEU A 148 9.97 15.99 8.99
C LEU A 148 10.34 17.45 8.65
N ASP A 149 9.59 18.11 7.77
CA ASP A 149 9.84 19.50 7.36
C ASP A 149 9.63 20.51 8.52
N GLU A 150 8.83 20.14 9.51
CA GLU A 150 8.48 20.98 10.65
C GLU A 150 9.48 20.84 11.80
N HIS A 151 10.72 21.19 11.57
CA HIS A 151 11.85 20.99 12.50
C HIS A 151 11.64 21.64 13.89
N THR A 152 10.82 22.68 14.00
CA THR A 152 10.55 23.38 15.26
C THR A 152 9.51 22.68 16.14
N THR A 153 8.80 21.70 15.61
CA THR A 153 7.74 21.00 16.33
C THR A 153 8.23 19.66 16.88
N ILE A 154 7.48 19.10 17.81
CA ILE A 154 7.79 17.81 18.40
C ILE A 154 6.50 17.04 18.71
N LYS A 155 6.45 15.79 18.29
CA LYS A 155 5.41 14.86 18.68
C LYS A 155 5.26 14.76 20.19
N SER A 156 4.04 14.56 20.66
CA SER A 156 3.83 14.28 22.09
C SER A 156 4.57 13.02 22.53
N GLU A 157 4.94 12.93 23.79
CA GLU A 157 5.60 11.74 24.35
C GLU A 157 4.75 10.48 24.14
N VAL A 158 3.42 10.60 24.22
CA VAL A 158 2.50 9.49 23.96
C VAL A 158 2.56 9.01 22.51
N MET A 159 2.57 9.92 21.53
CA MET A 159 2.73 9.54 20.13
C MET A 159 4.06 8.85 19.87
N MET A 160 5.14 9.37 20.41
CA MET A 160 6.47 8.77 20.26
C MET A 160 6.52 7.37 20.92
N LYS A 161 5.91 7.19 22.10
CA LYS A 161 5.77 5.87 22.73
C LYS A 161 5.00 4.89 21.86
N LEU A 162 3.89 5.33 21.26
CA LEU A 162 3.10 4.48 20.36
C LEU A 162 3.92 4.08 19.13
N HIS A 163 4.64 4.98 18.50
CA HIS A 163 5.52 4.67 17.36
C HIS A 163 6.59 3.62 17.76
N ALA A 164 7.28 3.83 18.87
CA ALA A 164 8.28 2.89 19.35
C ALA A 164 7.68 1.51 19.65
N MET A 165 6.57 1.48 20.38
CA MET A 165 5.89 0.22 20.75
C MET A 165 5.37 -0.54 19.53
N LEU A 166 4.81 0.15 18.53
CA LEU A 166 4.34 -0.50 17.31
C LEU A 166 5.49 -1.18 16.54
N SER A 167 6.69 -0.60 16.53
CA SER A 167 7.85 -1.26 15.95
C SER A 167 8.23 -2.51 16.73
N PHE A 168 8.35 -2.40 18.05
CA PHE A 168 8.81 -3.49 18.92
C PHE A 168 7.85 -4.68 18.98
N ILE A 169 6.52 -4.45 19.04
CA ILE A 169 5.53 -5.54 19.04
C ILE A 169 5.50 -6.29 17.70
N ASN A 170 6.00 -5.68 16.62
CA ASN A 170 6.16 -6.31 15.32
C ASN A 170 7.60 -6.82 15.08
N HIS A 171 8.42 -6.92 16.14
CA HIS A 171 9.79 -7.45 16.12
C HIS A 171 10.80 -6.58 15.34
N GLY A 172 10.49 -5.32 15.08
CA GLY A 172 11.41 -4.34 14.51
C GLY A 172 12.06 -3.47 15.59
N SER A 173 13.10 -2.75 15.21
CA SER A 173 13.62 -1.64 16.00
C SER A 173 12.96 -0.33 15.59
N ASN A 174 13.16 0.71 16.38
CA ASN A 174 12.61 2.04 16.12
C ASN A 174 13.71 3.08 16.16
N ILE A 175 13.71 3.97 15.17
CA ILE A 175 14.60 5.11 15.05
C ILE A 175 13.76 6.38 14.94
N PHE A 176 14.08 7.40 15.75
CA PHE A 176 13.52 8.74 15.57
C PHE A 176 14.55 9.63 14.87
N VAL A 177 14.15 10.15 13.70
CA VAL A 177 14.92 11.20 13.04
C VAL A 177 14.71 12.51 13.79
N ASP A 178 15.81 13.18 14.11
CA ASP A 178 15.84 14.52 14.71
C ASP A 178 16.39 15.54 13.73
N ALA A 179 16.14 16.80 14.00
CA ALA A 179 16.72 17.94 13.31
C ALA A 179 17.79 18.60 14.18
N VAL A 180 18.93 18.86 13.57
CA VAL A 180 20.01 19.65 14.18
C VAL A 180 19.75 21.12 13.87
N ASP A 181 19.86 22.00 14.85
CA ASP A 181 19.72 23.43 14.61
C ASP A 181 20.89 24.00 13.80
N MET A 182 20.74 25.24 13.34
CA MET A 182 21.77 25.90 12.51
C MET A 182 23.11 26.10 13.22
N THR A 183 23.16 25.99 14.53
CA THR A 183 24.38 26.10 15.35
C THR A 183 25.03 24.75 15.62
N GLY A 184 24.43 23.68 15.13
CA GLY A 184 24.89 22.30 15.32
C GLY A 184 24.59 21.73 16.70
N THR A 185 23.59 22.28 17.40
CA THR A 185 23.18 21.83 18.73
C THR A 185 21.91 20.98 18.67
N TYR A 186 21.73 20.15 19.67
CA TYR A 186 20.56 19.34 19.87
C TYR A 186 19.66 19.93 20.95
N GLU A 187 18.34 19.81 20.77
CA GLU A 187 17.36 20.30 21.74
C GLU A 187 17.25 19.32 22.94
N PRO A 188 17.65 19.73 24.17
CA PRO A 188 17.65 18.85 25.33
C PRO A 188 16.26 18.28 25.68
N LEU A 189 15.18 19.02 25.37
CA LEU A 189 13.82 18.56 25.61
C LEU A 189 13.47 17.35 24.73
N VAL A 190 13.88 17.34 23.49
CA VAL A 190 13.71 16.21 22.57
C VAL A 190 14.36 14.97 23.13
N TYR A 191 15.63 15.07 23.55
CA TYR A 191 16.37 13.92 24.09
C TYR A 191 15.82 13.45 25.43
N SER A 192 15.30 14.35 26.26
CA SER A 192 14.61 13.99 27.49
C SER A 192 13.35 13.14 27.22
N ARG A 193 12.56 13.53 26.21
CA ARG A 193 11.38 12.75 25.77
C ARG A 193 11.77 11.40 25.19
N LEU A 194 12.77 11.38 24.30
CA LEU A 194 13.28 10.13 23.70
C LEU A 194 13.74 9.16 24.79
N LYS A 195 14.48 9.67 25.80
CA LYS A 195 14.90 8.86 26.93
C LYS A 195 13.69 8.22 27.65
N ASN A 196 12.63 8.99 27.95
CA ASN A 196 11.44 8.47 28.57
C ASN A 196 10.74 7.39 27.73
N VAL A 197 10.71 7.61 26.40
CA VAL A 197 10.12 6.64 25.45
C VAL A 197 10.86 5.31 25.50
N TYR A 198 12.18 5.33 25.40
CA TYR A 198 12.99 4.10 25.39
C TYR A 198 13.14 3.46 26.77
N ASP A 199 13.19 4.22 27.86
CA ASP A 199 13.15 3.68 29.23
C ASP A 199 11.85 2.93 29.51
N ASP A 200 10.73 3.42 28.97
CA ASP A 200 9.45 2.72 29.08
C ASP A 200 9.41 1.44 28.21
N ALA A 201 9.92 1.52 26.99
CA ALA A 201 9.98 0.37 26.10
C ALA A 201 10.88 -0.75 26.62
N ALA A 202 12.01 -0.42 27.24
CA ALA A 202 12.96 -1.37 27.82
C ALA A 202 12.32 -2.32 28.86
N LYS A 203 11.26 -1.86 29.56
CA LYS A 203 10.53 -2.69 30.52
C LYS A 203 9.86 -3.90 29.87
N PHE A 204 9.57 -3.83 28.58
CA PHE A 204 8.88 -4.84 27.79
C PHE A 204 9.80 -5.66 26.87
N GLU A 205 11.09 -5.35 26.79
CA GLU A 205 12.06 -6.00 25.89
C GLU A 205 12.02 -7.54 26.00
N LYS A 206 11.92 -8.09 27.20
CA LYS A 206 11.82 -9.54 27.44
C LYS A 206 10.60 -10.20 26.77
N TYR A 207 9.55 -9.43 26.46
CA TYR A 207 8.36 -9.94 25.77
C TYR A 207 8.51 -9.81 24.28
N PHE A 208 9.02 -8.69 23.78
CA PHE A 208 9.20 -8.45 22.36
C PHE A 208 10.20 -9.42 21.74
N SER A 209 11.33 -9.66 22.43
CA SER A 209 12.41 -10.53 21.90
C SER A 209 12.04 -12.02 21.80
N LYS A 210 10.98 -12.47 22.47
CA LYS A 210 10.56 -13.89 22.54
C LYS A 210 9.17 -14.15 21.98
N GLY A 211 8.44 -13.11 21.67
CA GLY A 211 7.10 -13.22 21.11
C GLY A 211 7.12 -13.84 19.71
N LYS A 212 5.96 -14.32 19.27
CA LYS A 212 5.70 -14.71 17.88
C LYS A 212 4.42 -14.06 17.42
N PRO A 213 4.34 -13.57 16.18
CA PRO A 213 3.11 -13.00 15.66
C PRO A 213 1.97 -14.02 15.65
N CYS A 214 0.75 -13.54 15.94
CA CYS A 214 -0.47 -14.29 15.62
C CYS A 214 -0.75 -14.09 14.12
N THR A 215 -0.93 -15.17 13.40
CA THR A 215 -0.96 -15.15 11.93
C THR A 215 -2.19 -15.83 11.31
N ASP A 216 -3.30 -15.89 12.06
CA ASP A 216 -4.53 -16.55 11.57
C ASP A 216 -5.11 -15.89 10.32
N ILE A 217 -4.92 -14.58 10.16
CA ILE A 217 -5.30 -13.82 8.97
C ILE A 217 -4.07 -13.20 8.33
N GLY A 218 -3.93 -13.38 7.02
CA GLY A 218 -2.93 -12.76 6.18
C GLY A 218 -3.53 -11.73 5.23
N ILE A 219 -2.85 -10.61 5.03
CA ILE A 219 -3.10 -9.68 3.93
C ILE A 219 -2.03 -9.94 2.89
N TYR A 220 -2.44 -10.26 1.67
CA TYR A 220 -1.53 -10.37 0.54
C TYR A 220 -1.20 -8.98 0.01
N PHE A 221 0.09 -8.69 -0.17
CA PHE A 221 0.55 -7.45 -0.77
C PHE A 221 1.55 -7.70 -1.90
N ASN A 222 1.24 -7.17 -3.09
CA ASN A 222 2.08 -7.30 -4.27
C ASN A 222 2.84 -5.99 -4.54
N LEU A 223 4.14 -5.99 -4.28
CA LEU A 223 4.97 -4.81 -4.48
C LEU A 223 5.14 -4.42 -5.97
N HIS A 224 4.86 -5.33 -6.91
CA HIS A 224 4.79 -5.02 -8.34
C HIS A 224 3.44 -4.44 -8.78
N GLY A 225 2.43 -4.42 -7.91
CA GLY A 225 1.10 -3.85 -8.14
C GLY A 225 0.93 -2.42 -7.61
N LYS A 226 2.01 -1.65 -7.47
CA LYS A 226 1.99 -0.29 -6.87
C LYS A 226 1.61 0.80 -7.88
N TYR A 227 0.59 0.59 -8.65
CA TYR A 227 0.10 1.51 -9.68
C TYR A 227 -1.43 1.44 -9.79
N ASP A 228 -1.99 2.43 -10.43
CA ASP A 228 -3.39 2.45 -10.82
C ASP A 228 -3.53 1.95 -12.27
N GLU A 229 -4.11 0.76 -12.44
CA GLU A 229 -4.28 0.15 -13.77
C GLU A 229 -5.32 0.88 -14.62
N GLU A 230 -6.24 1.60 -13.99
CA GLU A 230 -7.28 2.38 -14.67
C GLU A 230 -6.80 3.78 -15.07
N MET A 231 -5.58 4.15 -14.70
CA MET A 231 -5.00 5.42 -15.11
C MET A 231 -4.95 5.51 -16.65
N PRO A 232 -5.50 6.58 -17.25
CA PRO A 232 -5.44 6.76 -18.69
C PRO A 232 -3.99 6.90 -19.17
N PRO A 233 -3.68 6.46 -20.41
CA PRO A 233 -2.35 6.65 -20.99
C PRO A 233 -1.91 8.11 -20.99
N MET A 234 -0.69 8.38 -20.52
CA MET A 234 -0.16 9.74 -20.34
C MET A 234 1.34 9.80 -20.63
N ASP A 235 1.81 10.87 -21.29
CA ASP A 235 3.26 11.04 -21.48
C ASP A 235 3.96 11.31 -20.15
N ILE A 236 5.10 10.69 -19.96
CA ILE A 236 5.88 10.82 -18.71
C ILE A 236 6.34 12.27 -18.43
N SER A 237 6.41 13.13 -19.46
CA SER A 237 6.70 14.55 -19.25
C SER A 237 5.60 15.29 -18.49
N GLU A 238 4.41 14.73 -18.44
CA GLU A 238 3.28 15.20 -17.64
C GLU A 238 3.27 14.63 -16.22
N SER A 239 4.42 14.20 -15.73
CA SER A 239 4.58 13.49 -14.45
C SER A 239 3.96 14.18 -13.23
N LYS A 240 3.74 15.50 -13.29
CA LYS A 240 3.01 16.25 -12.26
C LYS A 240 1.53 15.87 -12.17
N ASN A 241 0.97 15.40 -13.28
CA ASN A 241 -0.44 15.03 -13.41
C ASN A 241 -0.64 13.49 -13.34
N ILE A 242 0.46 12.73 -13.27
CA ILE A 242 0.36 11.27 -13.13
C ILE A 242 -0.26 10.94 -11.78
N SER A 243 -1.31 10.13 -11.79
CA SER A 243 -1.95 9.63 -10.58
C SER A 243 -0.91 8.97 -9.67
N ARG A 244 -0.94 9.34 -8.40
CA ARG A 244 -0.16 8.71 -7.35
C ARG A 244 -1.00 7.70 -6.55
N ALA A 245 -2.24 7.48 -6.97
CA ALA A 245 -3.10 6.49 -6.35
C ALA A 245 -2.47 5.09 -6.50
N ILE A 246 -2.55 4.34 -5.44
CA ILE A 246 -2.12 2.95 -5.39
C ILE A 246 -3.30 2.16 -4.79
N PRO A 247 -4.34 1.83 -5.59
CA PRO A 247 -5.55 1.20 -5.09
C PRO A 247 -5.27 -0.04 -4.25
N HIS A 248 -4.28 -0.84 -4.65
CA HIS A 248 -3.87 -2.03 -3.90
C HIS A 248 -3.30 -1.70 -2.51
N LEU A 249 -2.49 -0.65 -2.37
CA LEU A 249 -1.96 -0.22 -1.07
C LEU A 249 -3.08 0.34 -0.19
N ASP A 250 -3.91 1.22 -0.75
CA ASP A 250 -5.01 1.85 -0.04
C ASP A 250 -6.00 0.80 0.47
N SER A 251 -6.39 -0.14 -0.39
CA SER A 251 -7.25 -1.27 -0.03
C SER A 251 -6.61 -2.16 1.05
N SER A 252 -5.33 -2.47 0.95
CA SER A 252 -4.60 -3.27 1.94
C SER A 252 -4.49 -2.57 3.30
N ILE A 253 -4.26 -1.25 3.32
CA ILE A 253 -4.24 -0.45 4.56
C ILE A 253 -5.65 -0.40 5.17
N ASN A 254 -6.70 -0.21 4.38
CA ASN A 254 -8.08 -0.20 4.86
C ASN A 254 -8.48 -1.55 5.49
N VAL A 255 -8.08 -2.66 4.87
CA VAL A 255 -8.24 -4.00 5.47
C VAL A 255 -7.48 -4.10 6.79
N SER A 256 -6.24 -3.63 6.82
CA SER A 256 -5.40 -3.59 8.03
C SER A 256 -6.08 -2.80 9.16
N GLU A 257 -6.59 -1.61 8.87
CA GLU A 257 -7.34 -0.80 9.86
C GLU A 257 -8.62 -1.47 10.34
N THR A 258 -9.36 -2.09 9.44
CA THR A 258 -10.59 -2.82 9.78
C THR A 258 -10.30 -3.94 10.77
N LEU A 259 -9.26 -4.73 10.52
CA LEU A 259 -8.83 -5.80 11.41
C LEU A 259 -8.34 -5.26 12.77
N GLN A 260 -7.59 -4.15 12.76
CA GLN A 260 -7.14 -3.49 13.99
C GLN A 260 -8.33 -3.00 14.84
N ARG A 261 -9.30 -2.33 14.22
CA ARG A 261 -10.53 -1.85 14.91
C ARG A 261 -11.36 -2.99 15.48
N ALA A 262 -11.36 -4.14 14.80
CA ALA A 262 -12.02 -5.35 15.26
C ALA A 262 -11.19 -6.17 16.27
N HIS A 263 -9.98 -5.72 16.64
CA HIS A 263 -9.02 -6.44 17.48
C HIS A 263 -8.67 -7.85 16.97
N ILE A 264 -8.62 -8.01 15.64
CA ILE A 264 -8.28 -9.28 15.00
C ILE A 264 -6.81 -9.26 14.61
N PRO A 265 -5.97 -10.16 15.13
CA PRO A 265 -4.57 -10.27 14.76
C PRO A 265 -4.42 -10.68 13.29
N TYR A 266 -3.45 -10.07 12.61
CA TYR A 266 -3.15 -10.36 11.20
C TYR A 266 -1.66 -10.20 10.91
N SER A 267 -1.23 -10.72 9.77
CA SER A 267 0.08 -10.51 9.16
C SER A 267 -0.06 -9.92 7.76
N VAL A 268 1.03 -9.38 7.21
CA VAL A 268 1.11 -8.96 5.81
C VAL A 268 2.12 -9.85 5.12
N TYR A 269 1.70 -10.56 4.08
CA TYR A 269 2.54 -11.44 3.29
C TYR A 269 2.73 -10.88 1.89
N THR A 270 3.94 -10.96 1.37
CA THR A 270 4.24 -10.48 0.02
C THR A 270 4.15 -11.60 -1.02
N SER A 271 4.13 -11.18 -2.27
CA SER A 271 4.22 -12.08 -3.42
C SER A 271 5.55 -12.85 -3.50
N PHE A 272 6.57 -12.37 -2.79
CA PHE A 272 7.93 -12.92 -2.84
C PHE A 272 8.11 -14.20 -2.01
N HIS A 273 7.29 -14.40 -0.97
CA HIS A 273 7.36 -15.53 -0.05
C HIS A 273 6.04 -16.29 0.05
N PRO A 274 5.52 -16.87 -1.05
CA PRO A 274 4.24 -17.56 -1.04
C PRO A 274 4.20 -18.76 -0.08
N GLU A 275 5.33 -19.37 0.21
CA GLU A 275 5.45 -20.47 1.18
C GLU A 275 5.03 -20.06 2.60
N GLN A 276 5.00 -18.77 2.90
CA GLN A 276 4.55 -18.25 4.19
C GLN A 276 3.03 -18.15 4.30
N TRP A 277 2.29 -18.16 3.20
CA TRP A 277 0.83 -18.00 3.21
C TRP A 277 0.13 -19.11 3.99
N SER A 278 0.71 -20.31 3.99
CA SER A 278 0.22 -21.44 4.77
C SER A 278 0.22 -21.21 6.30
N LYS A 279 0.88 -20.16 6.79
CA LYS A 279 0.83 -19.77 8.20
C LYS A 279 -0.51 -19.13 8.58
N ALA A 280 -1.24 -18.58 7.62
CA ALA A 280 -2.57 -17.98 7.82
C ALA A 280 -3.66 -19.01 7.48
N LYS A 281 -4.77 -18.98 8.22
CA LYS A 281 -5.97 -19.74 7.90
C LYS A 281 -6.79 -19.08 6.79
N MET A 282 -6.69 -17.74 6.73
CA MET A 282 -7.36 -16.92 5.73
C MET A 282 -6.39 -15.91 5.13
N LEU A 283 -6.40 -15.81 3.81
CA LEU A 283 -5.64 -14.82 3.05
C LEU A 283 -6.60 -13.83 2.39
N ILE A 284 -6.40 -12.54 2.65
CA ILE A 284 -7.16 -11.44 2.04
C ILE A 284 -6.34 -10.87 0.88
N VAL A 285 -6.91 -10.92 -0.31
CA VAL A 285 -6.33 -10.42 -1.57
C VAL A 285 -7.24 -9.34 -2.11
N SER A 286 -6.88 -8.08 -1.91
CA SER A 286 -7.72 -6.93 -2.28
C SER A 286 -7.01 -6.00 -3.26
N ASP A 287 -7.69 -5.68 -4.35
CA ASP A 287 -7.21 -4.82 -5.44
C ASP A 287 -5.77 -5.07 -5.85
N ALA A 288 -5.38 -6.34 -5.95
CA ALA A 288 -4.04 -6.78 -6.29
C ALA A 288 -3.88 -6.97 -7.80
N PRO A 289 -3.60 -5.91 -8.58
CA PRO A 289 -3.39 -6.02 -10.01
C PRO A 289 -2.10 -6.78 -10.29
N ASN A 290 -1.99 -7.32 -11.49
CA ASN A 290 -0.75 -7.93 -11.99
C ASN A 290 -0.20 -9.07 -11.10
N MET A 291 -1.10 -9.85 -10.49
CA MET A 291 -0.67 -11.08 -9.81
C MET A 291 -0.05 -12.03 -10.84
N SER A 292 1.14 -12.52 -10.56
CA SER A 292 1.83 -13.44 -11.47
C SER A 292 1.09 -14.77 -11.59
N LYS A 293 1.34 -15.51 -12.69
CA LYS A 293 0.77 -16.86 -12.85
C LYS A 293 1.22 -17.81 -11.75
N GLU A 294 2.45 -17.65 -11.31
CA GLU A 294 3.03 -18.42 -10.21
C GLU A 294 2.27 -18.14 -8.92
N ASN A 295 2.07 -16.86 -8.57
CA ASN A 295 1.30 -16.48 -7.38
C ASN A 295 -0.18 -16.92 -7.46
N MET A 296 -0.79 -16.87 -8.64
CA MET A 296 -2.15 -17.42 -8.82
C MET A 296 -2.19 -18.93 -8.60
N SER A 297 -1.17 -19.66 -9.08
CA SER A 297 -1.05 -21.11 -8.87
C SER A 297 -0.85 -21.45 -7.40
N GLU A 298 -0.01 -20.69 -6.69
CA GLU A 298 0.20 -20.85 -5.25
C GLU A 298 -1.06 -20.51 -4.44
N LEU A 299 -1.82 -19.47 -4.83
CA LEU A 299 -3.08 -19.13 -4.20
C LEU A 299 -4.12 -20.25 -4.39
N LYS A 300 -4.16 -20.84 -5.58
CA LYS A 300 -5.02 -22.00 -5.86
C LYS A 300 -4.63 -23.21 -4.99
N ALA A 301 -3.35 -23.53 -4.94
CA ALA A 301 -2.84 -24.62 -4.11
C ALA A 301 -3.13 -24.37 -2.61
N TYR A 302 -2.97 -23.15 -2.14
CA TYR A 302 -3.33 -22.75 -0.77
C TYR A 302 -4.79 -23.03 -0.43
N VAL A 303 -5.71 -22.71 -1.36
CA VAL A 303 -7.15 -22.97 -1.17
C VAL A 303 -7.46 -24.49 -1.25
N GLU A 304 -6.82 -25.20 -2.18
CA GLU A 304 -6.99 -26.66 -2.32
C GLU A 304 -6.49 -27.43 -1.09
N ASP A 305 -5.47 -26.88 -0.40
CA ASP A 305 -4.94 -27.43 0.88
C ASP A 305 -5.78 -27.04 2.10
N GLY A 306 -6.91 -26.37 1.90
CA GLY A 306 -7.89 -26.01 2.94
C GLY A 306 -7.78 -24.60 3.49
N GLY A 307 -6.96 -23.76 2.92
CA GLY A 307 -6.91 -22.34 3.22
C GLY A 307 -8.16 -21.60 2.71
N ILE A 308 -8.45 -20.45 3.32
CA ILE A 308 -9.56 -19.58 2.92
C ILE A 308 -8.97 -18.36 2.21
N ALA A 309 -9.43 -18.07 0.99
CA ALA A 309 -9.09 -16.84 0.29
C ALA A 309 -10.32 -15.92 0.20
N TYR A 310 -10.16 -14.67 0.65
CA TYR A 310 -11.07 -13.58 0.34
C TYR A 310 -10.45 -12.75 -0.78
N ILE A 311 -11.12 -12.67 -1.92
CA ILE A 311 -10.63 -11.98 -3.11
C ILE A 311 -11.62 -10.87 -3.46
N SER A 312 -11.11 -9.64 -3.59
CA SER A 312 -11.92 -8.48 -3.96
C SER A 312 -11.21 -7.59 -4.97
N GLY A 313 -11.99 -6.72 -5.63
CA GLY A 313 -11.48 -5.78 -6.60
C GLY A 313 -10.79 -6.44 -7.80
N HIS A 314 -9.77 -5.80 -8.32
CA HIS A 314 -8.97 -6.30 -9.45
C HIS A 314 -7.90 -7.30 -8.98
N SER A 315 -8.32 -8.46 -8.49
CA SER A 315 -7.40 -9.46 -7.96
C SER A 315 -7.65 -10.83 -8.59
N ALA A 316 -6.58 -11.46 -9.08
CA ALA A 316 -6.58 -12.86 -9.53
C ALA A 316 -7.77 -13.24 -10.46
N GLN A 317 -8.22 -12.33 -11.33
CA GLN A 317 -9.42 -12.54 -12.17
C GLN A 317 -9.42 -13.87 -12.92
N PRO A 318 -8.33 -14.32 -13.58
CA PRO A 318 -8.32 -15.62 -14.26
C PRO A 318 -8.58 -16.80 -13.33
N LEU A 319 -8.12 -16.74 -12.09
CA LEU A 319 -8.37 -17.77 -11.09
C LEU A 319 -9.81 -17.74 -10.59
N VAL A 320 -10.37 -16.54 -10.40
CA VAL A 320 -11.80 -16.37 -10.03
C VAL A 320 -12.70 -16.93 -11.12
N GLU A 321 -12.43 -16.65 -12.38
CA GLU A 321 -13.16 -17.22 -13.53
C GLU A 321 -13.07 -18.76 -13.57
N GLU A 322 -11.88 -19.32 -13.36
CA GLU A 322 -11.66 -20.77 -13.33
C GLU A 322 -12.44 -21.44 -12.20
N ILE A 323 -12.38 -20.90 -10.98
CA ILE A 323 -13.01 -21.49 -9.80
C ILE A 323 -14.53 -21.45 -9.90
N PHE A 324 -15.09 -20.32 -10.30
CA PHE A 324 -16.55 -20.12 -10.34
C PHE A 324 -17.20 -20.51 -11.66
N GLY A 325 -16.42 -20.84 -12.68
CA GLY A 325 -16.91 -21.26 -14.00
C GLY A 325 -17.64 -20.14 -14.75
N GLY A 326 -17.39 -18.89 -14.39
CA GLY A 326 -17.96 -17.70 -15.01
C GLY A 326 -16.91 -16.90 -15.76
N LYS A 327 -17.29 -15.68 -16.18
CA LYS A 327 -16.40 -14.75 -16.83
C LYS A 327 -16.61 -13.33 -16.31
N ILE A 328 -15.52 -12.63 -16.05
CA ILE A 328 -15.54 -11.21 -15.71
C ILE A 328 -15.66 -10.42 -17.02
N THR A 329 -16.82 -9.79 -17.23
CA THR A 329 -17.18 -9.13 -18.50
C THR A 329 -16.88 -7.65 -18.51
N GLY A 330 -16.55 -7.06 -17.34
CA GLY A 330 -16.22 -5.65 -17.20
C GLY A 330 -16.51 -5.12 -15.81
N ARG A 331 -16.62 -3.82 -15.73
CA ARG A 331 -17.06 -3.09 -14.51
C ARG A 331 -18.37 -2.35 -14.83
N THR A 332 -19.12 -2.03 -13.78
CA THR A 332 -20.29 -1.14 -13.89
C THR A 332 -19.83 0.29 -14.22
N ASP A 333 -20.70 1.03 -14.90
CA ASP A 333 -20.46 2.45 -15.19
C ASP A 333 -20.76 3.34 -13.95
N GLU A 334 -21.52 2.81 -13.00
CA GLU A 334 -21.88 3.50 -11.77
C GLU A 334 -20.70 3.56 -10.81
N THR A 335 -20.53 4.71 -10.16
CA THR A 335 -19.52 4.97 -9.13
C THR A 335 -20.04 4.67 -7.71
N ILE A 336 -21.32 4.35 -7.57
CA ILE A 336 -21.95 3.77 -6.37
C ILE A 336 -22.70 2.52 -6.78
N THR A 337 -22.45 1.45 -6.08
CA THR A 337 -23.13 0.16 -6.29
C THR A 337 -23.66 -0.36 -4.96
N TYR A 338 -24.48 -1.40 -5.00
CA TYR A 338 -25.07 -1.95 -3.79
C TYR A 338 -24.87 -3.46 -3.74
N ILE A 339 -24.55 -3.96 -2.54
CA ILE A 339 -24.47 -5.38 -2.25
C ILE A 339 -25.79 -5.79 -1.56
N ALA A 340 -26.62 -6.57 -2.24
CA ALA A 340 -27.88 -7.09 -1.76
C ALA A 340 -27.71 -8.54 -1.29
N PRO A 341 -27.59 -8.81 0.02
CA PRO A 341 -27.40 -10.15 0.54
C PRO A 341 -28.62 -11.05 0.26
N GLU A 342 -28.38 -12.33 0.00
CA GLU A 342 -29.44 -13.34 -0.02
C GLU A 342 -29.96 -13.57 1.40
N ASP A 343 -31.25 -13.91 1.53
CA ASP A 343 -31.95 -13.95 2.82
C ASP A 343 -31.28 -14.86 3.87
N GLU A 344 -30.73 -15.99 3.44
CA GLU A 344 -30.07 -16.94 4.34
C GLU A 344 -28.74 -16.46 4.90
N VAL A 345 -28.08 -15.47 4.27
CA VAL A 345 -26.81 -14.88 4.72
C VAL A 345 -26.98 -13.44 5.22
N ALA A 346 -28.18 -12.88 5.13
CA ALA A 346 -28.46 -11.53 5.62
C ALA A 346 -27.99 -11.29 7.07
N PRO A 347 -28.08 -12.24 8.01
CA PRO A 347 -27.52 -12.04 9.36
C PRO A 347 -26.02 -11.73 9.43
N LEU A 348 -25.25 -12.10 8.41
CA LEU A 348 -23.80 -11.75 8.31
C LEU A 348 -23.59 -10.29 7.90
N PHE A 349 -24.61 -9.66 7.33
CA PHE A 349 -24.57 -8.27 6.87
C PHE A 349 -25.21 -7.29 7.87
N GLY A 350 -25.51 -7.72 9.08
CA GLY A 350 -26.08 -6.85 10.12
C GLY A 350 -27.46 -6.31 9.78
N GLU A 351 -27.58 -5.01 9.60
CA GLU A 351 -28.85 -4.33 9.27
C GLU A 351 -29.20 -4.36 7.78
N TYR A 352 -28.25 -4.75 6.93
CA TYR A 352 -28.43 -4.75 5.48
C TYR A 352 -29.20 -5.97 5.00
N SER A 353 -29.97 -5.77 3.94
CA SER A 353 -30.86 -6.80 3.36
C SER A 353 -31.05 -6.56 1.86
N ARG A 354 -31.74 -7.45 1.17
CA ARG A 354 -32.11 -7.23 -0.24
C ARG A 354 -32.90 -5.94 -0.47
N LYS A 355 -33.72 -5.54 0.50
CA LYS A 355 -34.52 -4.31 0.41
C LYS A 355 -33.72 -3.06 0.74
N TYR A 356 -32.77 -3.18 1.66
CA TYR A 356 -31.88 -2.13 2.12
C TYR A 356 -30.44 -2.62 1.98
N PRO A 357 -29.87 -2.61 0.76
CA PRO A 357 -28.56 -3.20 0.50
C PRO A 357 -27.44 -2.35 1.07
N LEU A 358 -26.28 -2.99 1.26
CA LEU A 358 -25.05 -2.30 1.65
C LEU A 358 -24.55 -1.43 0.48
N THR A 359 -24.32 -0.16 0.74
CA THR A 359 -23.78 0.78 -0.25
C THR A 359 -22.27 0.62 -0.37
N VAL A 360 -21.78 0.57 -1.60
CA VAL A 360 -20.36 0.59 -1.96
C VAL A 360 -20.10 1.80 -2.84
N TYR A 361 -19.19 2.66 -2.42
CA TYR A 361 -18.82 3.88 -3.14
C TYR A 361 -17.74 3.61 -4.18
N ASP A 362 -18.02 2.66 -5.06
CA ASP A 362 -17.18 2.30 -6.20
C ASP A 362 -18.00 1.55 -7.25
N SER A 363 -17.44 1.46 -8.46
CA SER A 363 -17.91 0.54 -9.49
C SER A 363 -17.56 -0.91 -9.11
N ALA A 364 -18.31 -1.85 -9.60
CA ALA A 364 -18.13 -3.27 -9.29
C ALA A 364 -17.80 -4.10 -10.54
N TYR A 365 -16.98 -5.12 -10.38
CA TYR A 365 -16.75 -6.10 -11.44
C TYR A 365 -17.98 -6.99 -11.62
N ILE A 366 -18.28 -7.29 -12.88
CA ILE A 366 -19.45 -8.10 -13.27
C ILE A 366 -18.96 -9.50 -13.60
N LEU A 367 -19.33 -10.47 -12.77
CA LEU A 367 -19.09 -11.90 -13.01
C LEU A 367 -20.36 -12.55 -13.56
N GLU A 368 -20.30 -12.96 -14.81
CA GLU A 368 -21.43 -13.62 -15.51
C GLU A 368 -21.20 -15.11 -15.68
N GLY A 369 -22.30 -15.86 -15.74
CA GLY A 369 -22.26 -17.29 -16.06
C GLY A 369 -21.64 -18.18 -15.00
N ALA A 370 -21.42 -17.69 -13.78
CA ALA A 370 -20.87 -18.50 -12.70
C ALA A 370 -21.79 -19.72 -12.42
N THR A 371 -21.23 -20.91 -12.53
CA THR A 371 -21.95 -22.19 -12.35
C THR A 371 -21.53 -22.93 -11.09
N ASN A 372 -20.38 -22.56 -10.53
CA ASN A 372 -19.82 -23.19 -9.35
C ASN A 372 -19.96 -22.25 -8.14
N GLY A 373 -20.10 -22.83 -6.97
CA GLY A 373 -20.19 -22.09 -5.73
C GLY A 373 -21.60 -21.60 -5.39
N LYS A 374 -21.69 -20.81 -4.34
CA LYS A 374 -22.94 -20.29 -3.81
C LYS A 374 -22.95 -18.77 -3.89
N VAL A 375 -24.01 -18.21 -4.45
CA VAL A 375 -24.23 -16.77 -4.43
C VAL A 375 -24.67 -16.35 -3.03
N LEU A 376 -23.90 -15.50 -2.37
CA LEU A 376 -24.20 -14.97 -1.04
C LEU A 376 -24.89 -13.61 -1.10
N ALA A 377 -24.54 -12.81 -2.09
CA ALA A 377 -25.14 -11.50 -2.34
C ALA A 377 -25.12 -11.19 -3.84
N LYS A 378 -25.98 -10.28 -4.25
CA LYS A 378 -26.06 -9.79 -5.62
C LYS A 378 -25.67 -8.33 -5.69
N LEU A 379 -25.01 -7.98 -6.77
CA LEU A 379 -24.83 -6.59 -7.15
C LEU A 379 -26.18 -6.01 -7.58
N THR A 380 -26.50 -4.83 -7.07
CA THR A 380 -27.62 -4.02 -7.56
C THR A 380 -27.11 -2.61 -7.88
N LEU A 381 -27.79 -1.95 -8.81
CA LEU A 381 -27.40 -0.67 -9.34
C LEU A 381 -28.44 0.39 -8.97
N PRO A 382 -28.06 1.67 -8.89
CA PRO A 382 -29.00 2.76 -8.69
C PRO A 382 -29.96 2.92 -9.88
N TYR A 383 -31.13 3.45 -9.64
CA TYR A 383 -32.12 3.72 -10.70
C TYR A 383 -31.70 4.82 -11.67
N SER A 384 -30.84 5.71 -11.24
CA SER A 384 -30.36 6.84 -12.02
C SER A 384 -28.84 6.89 -12.02
N LEU A 385 -28.26 7.47 -13.05
CA LEU A 385 -26.84 7.75 -13.11
C LEU A 385 -26.43 8.64 -11.93
N GLN A 386 -25.41 8.25 -11.21
CA GLN A 386 -25.01 8.90 -9.96
C GLN A 386 -24.55 10.33 -10.13
N ALA A 387 -23.87 10.63 -11.25
CA ALA A 387 -23.48 11.99 -11.59
C ALA A 387 -24.66 12.97 -11.65
N SER A 388 -25.87 12.46 -11.77
CA SER A 388 -27.10 13.25 -11.87
C SER A 388 -28.13 12.92 -10.79
N SER A 389 -27.92 11.92 -9.93
CA SER A 389 -28.96 11.49 -8.98
C SER A 389 -29.37 12.60 -8.02
N PHE A 390 -28.43 13.41 -7.59
CA PHE A 390 -28.68 14.57 -6.77
C PHE A 390 -29.23 15.74 -7.60
N LEU A 391 -28.67 15.95 -8.78
CA LEU A 391 -29.11 16.96 -9.75
C LEU A 391 -30.47 16.60 -10.38
N VAL A 392 -30.74 15.32 -10.59
CA VAL A 392 -32.04 14.84 -11.12
C VAL A 392 -33.17 15.09 -10.12
N CYS A 393 -32.93 14.95 -8.82
CA CYS A 393 -33.91 15.35 -7.83
C CYS A 393 -34.14 16.86 -7.83
N ALA A 394 -33.07 17.65 -7.96
CA ALA A 394 -33.17 19.12 -8.08
C ALA A 394 -33.80 19.54 -9.43
N ASP A 395 -33.41 18.91 -10.53
CA ASP A 395 -33.97 19.15 -11.85
C ASP A 395 -35.46 18.76 -11.97
N LEU A 396 -35.87 17.68 -11.31
CA LEU A 396 -37.28 17.30 -11.25
C LEU A 396 -38.12 18.29 -10.45
N GLU A 397 -37.59 18.83 -9.37
CA GLU A 397 -38.23 19.91 -8.62
C GLU A 397 -38.26 21.23 -9.42
N LEU A 398 -37.26 21.51 -10.23
CA LEU A 398 -37.18 22.67 -11.12
C LEU A 398 -38.07 22.53 -12.38
N GLN A 399 -38.34 21.29 -12.83
CA GLN A 399 -39.20 21.00 -13.99
C GLN A 399 -40.69 20.98 -13.67
N VAL A 400 -41.05 20.86 -12.41
CA VAL A 400 -42.44 21.01 -11.96
C VAL A 400 -42.69 22.51 -11.67
N GLU A 401 -42.91 23.28 -12.75
CA GLU A 401 -43.31 24.72 -12.74
C GLU A 401 -42.95 25.41 -11.42
N ALA A 402 -41.65 25.54 -11.17
CA ALA A 402 -41.19 26.18 -9.95
C ALA A 402 -41.62 27.64 -9.98
N ASP A 403 -42.45 28.06 -9.05
CA ASP A 403 -42.71 29.46 -8.80
C ASP A 403 -41.34 30.14 -8.59
N PRO A 404 -40.96 31.12 -9.42
CA PRO A 404 -39.68 31.83 -9.28
C PRO A 404 -39.48 32.48 -7.91
N ASN A 405 -40.54 32.61 -7.12
CA ASN A 405 -40.53 33.17 -5.77
C ASN A 405 -40.63 32.10 -4.67
N ASP A 406 -40.57 30.79 -5.02
CA ASP A 406 -40.61 29.73 -4.02
C ASP A 406 -39.25 29.64 -3.32
N PRO A 407 -39.20 29.85 -1.99
CA PRO A 407 -37.94 29.79 -1.24
C PRO A 407 -37.24 28.41 -1.30
N ARG A 408 -37.92 27.38 -1.75
CA ARG A 408 -37.33 26.05 -2.00
C ARG A 408 -36.37 26.05 -3.21
N ASN A 409 -36.52 27.01 -4.14
CA ASN A 409 -35.63 27.16 -5.29
C ASN A 409 -34.24 27.65 -4.86
N GLU A 410 -34.13 28.48 -3.83
CA GLU A 410 -32.85 28.89 -3.26
C GLU A 410 -32.16 27.67 -2.58
N SER A 411 -32.94 26.82 -1.92
CA SER A 411 -32.46 25.61 -1.32
C SER A 411 -31.94 24.60 -2.38
N ALA A 412 -32.64 24.47 -3.50
CA ALA A 412 -32.23 23.62 -4.61
C ALA A 412 -30.94 24.14 -5.27
N SER A 413 -30.76 25.45 -5.41
CA SER A 413 -29.55 26.05 -5.95
C SER A 413 -28.33 25.91 -5.00
N MET A 414 -28.56 25.92 -3.69
CA MET A 414 -27.50 25.65 -2.69
C MET A 414 -27.10 24.18 -2.65
N HIS A 415 -27.98 23.28 -3.06
CA HIS A 415 -27.69 21.84 -3.14
C HIS A 415 -27.16 21.40 -4.50
N SER A 416 -27.13 22.26 -5.51
CA SER A 416 -26.52 22.03 -6.81
C SER A 416 -25.02 22.31 -6.84
N ASP A 417 -24.43 22.75 -5.74
CA ASP A 417 -22.97 22.80 -5.62
C ASP A 417 -22.40 21.40 -5.71
N PRO A 418 -21.37 21.22 -6.56
CA PRO A 418 -20.80 19.91 -6.76
C PRO A 418 -20.21 19.37 -5.45
N PRO A 419 -20.00 18.11 -5.35
CA PRO A 419 -19.93 17.24 -4.18
C PRO A 419 -18.77 17.49 -3.20
N GLY A 420 -18.47 18.74 -2.91
CA GLY A 420 -17.67 19.07 -1.73
C GLY A 420 -18.31 18.63 -0.42
N ILE A 421 -19.62 18.40 -0.43
CA ILE A 421 -20.35 17.97 0.78
C ILE A 421 -20.22 16.45 1.02
N ALA A 422 -20.04 15.67 -0.04
CA ALA A 422 -19.85 14.21 0.10
C ALA A 422 -18.44 13.82 0.58
N THR A 423 -17.48 14.73 0.45
CA THR A 423 -16.09 14.49 0.90
C THR A 423 -15.85 14.87 2.36
N ASP A 424 -16.77 15.60 2.99
CA ASP A 424 -16.68 16.00 4.40
C ASP A 424 -17.35 15.04 5.38
N TYR A 425 -17.94 13.95 4.90
CA TYR A 425 -18.28 12.85 5.77
C TYR A 425 -17.01 12.03 6.00
N PRO A 426 -16.51 11.96 7.24
CA PRO A 426 -15.40 11.06 7.53
C PRO A 426 -15.84 9.66 7.12
N ALA A 427 -15.02 9.00 6.32
CA ALA A 427 -15.20 7.59 6.02
C ALA A 427 -15.34 6.85 7.34
N MET A 428 -16.53 6.32 7.61
CA MET A 428 -16.76 5.45 8.75
C MET A 428 -16.11 4.11 8.52
#